data_16acfed5ca81bf457dcee76115ccf6f9
#
_entry.id   16acfed5ca81bf457dcee76115ccf6f9
#
_cell.length_a   1.000
_cell.length_b   1.000
_cell.length_c   1.000
_cell.angle_alpha   90.00
_cell.angle_beta   90.00
_cell.angle_gamma   90.00
#
_symmetry.space_group_name_H-M   'P 1'
#
loop_
_entity.id
_entity.type
_entity.pdbx_description
1 polymer ?
#
loop_
_entity_poly.entity_id
_entity_poly.type
_entity_poly.pdbx_seq_one_letter_code
_entity_poly.pdbx_strand_id
1 'polypeptide(L)'
;MFKPELLSPAGTLKNMRYAFAYGADAVYAGQPRYSLRVRNNEFNHENLQLGINEAHALGKKFYVVVNIAPHNAKLKTFIRDLKPVVEMGPDALIMSDPGLIMLVREHFPEMPIHLSVQANAVNWATVKFWQQMGLTRVILSRELSLEEIEEIRNQVPDMEIEICLLYTSPSPRDTR
;
A
#
# COMPACT_ATOMS: atom_id res chain seq x y z
N MET A 1 -18.87 1.53 17.09
CA MET A 1 -17.51 1.00 17.37
C MET A 1 -16.70 1.11 16.09
N PHE A 2 -15.54 1.75 16.10
CA PHE A 2 -14.66 1.83 14.92
C PHE A 2 -14.14 0.43 14.58
N LYS A 3 -14.34 -0.01 13.33
CA LYS A 3 -13.79 -1.27 12.82
C LYS A 3 -12.58 -0.92 11.93
N PRO A 4 -11.37 -1.37 12.27
CA PRO A 4 -10.21 -1.15 11.41
C PRO A 4 -10.35 -1.94 10.10
N GLU A 5 -9.77 -1.42 9.01
CA GLU A 5 -9.66 -2.12 7.73
C GLU A 5 -8.66 -3.27 7.86
N LEU A 6 -9.07 -4.48 7.50
CA LEU A 6 -8.19 -5.64 7.41
C LEU A 6 -7.61 -5.74 6.00
N LEU A 7 -6.32 -5.46 5.87
CA LEU A 7 -5.58 -5.54 4.62
C LEU A 7 -4.80 -6.84 4.52
N SER A 8 -4.91 -7.54 3.39
CA SER A 8 -4.21 -8.80 3.13
C SER A 8 -3.37 -8.76 1.86
N PRO A 9 -2.19 -9.41 1.82
CA PRO A 9 -1.45 -9.56 0.57
C PRO A 9 -2.17 -10.50 -0.41
N ALA A 10 -2.07 -10.18 -1.71
CA ALA A 10 -2.54 -11.07 -2.77
C ALA A 10 -1.48 -11.17 -3.88
N GLY A 11 -0.86 -12.33 -4.03
CA GLY A 11 0.08 -12.60 -5.13
C GLY A 11 -0.60 -13.14 -6.38
N THR A 12 -1.83 -13.62 -6.27
CA THR A 12 -2.64 -14.20 -7.35
C THR A 12 -4.12 -13.87 -7.16
N LEU A 13 -4.93 -13.97 -8.21
CA LEU A 13 -6.39 -13.88 -8.12
C LEU A 13 -6.97 -14.90 -7.13
N LYS A 14 -6.41 -16.12 -7.10
CA LYS A 14 -6.80 -17.15 -6.14
C LYS A 14 -6.59 -16.68 -4.70
N ASN A 15 -5.41 -16.16 -4.38
CA ASN A 15 -5.10 -15.67 -3.04
C ASN A 15 -5.98 -14.47 -2.65
N MET A 16 -6.27 -13.58 -3.58
CA MET A 16 -7.22 -12.47 -3.38
C MET A 16 -8.61 -12.98 -2.97
N ARG A 17 -9.15 -13.95 -3.72
CA ARG A 17 -10.47 -14.53 -3.44
C ARG A 17 -10.51 -15.21 -2.07
N TYR A 18 -9.46 -15.92 -1.68
CA TYR A 18 -9.33 -16.47 -0.33
C TYR A 18 -9.26 -15.37 0.72
N ALA A 19 -8.46 -14.32 0.52
CA ALA A 19 -8.36 -13.21 1.46
C ALA A 19 -9.75 -12.60 1.74
N PHE A 20 -10.53 -12.32 0.70
CA PHE A 20 -11.88 -11.80 0.84
C PHE A 20 -12.84 -12.80 1.50
N ALA A 21 -12.77 -14.08 1.16
CA ALA A 21 -13.58 -15.13 1.78
C ALA A 21 -13.30 -15.27 3.29
N TYR A 22 -12.05 -15.00 3.72
CA TYR A 22 -11.66 -15.00 5.13
C TYR A 22 -11.81 -13.64 5.81
N GLY A 23 -12.44 -12.66 5.17
CA GLY A 23 -12.88 -11.42 5.81
C GLY A 23 -11.99 -10.21 5.59
N ALA A 24 -11.02 -10.27 4.70
CA ALA A 24 -10.27 -9.07 4.32
C ALA A 24 -11.20 -7.99 3.77
N ASP A 25 -10.95 -6.73 4.14
CA ASP A 25 -11.65 -5.55 3.62
C ASP A 25 -10.95 -4.97 2.39
N ALA A 26 -9.64 -5.19 2.31
CA ALA A 26 -8.79 -4.77 1.20
C ALA A 26 -7.70 -5.80 0.90
N VAL A 27 -7.19 -5.78 -0.32
CA VAL A 27 -5.99 -6.54 -0.72
C VAL A 27 -4.98 -5.62 -1.39
N TYR A 28 -3.70 -6.04 -1.37
CA TYR A 28 -2.67 -5.38 -2.15
C TYR A 28 -1.89 -6.37 -3.02
N ALA A 29 -1.57 -5.96 -4.24
CA ALA A 29 -0.78 -6.74 -5.20
C ALA A 29 0.28 -5.87 -5.89
N GLY A 30 1.36 -6.51 -6.30
CA GLY A 30 2.46 -5.82 -6.97
C GLY A 30 2.16 -5.49 -8.44
N GLN A 31 2.52 -4.28 -8.86
CA GLN A 31 2.56 -3.95 -10.28
C GLN A 31 3.78 -4.67 -10.93
N PRO A 32 3.64 -5.31 -12.11
CA PRO A 32 4.68 -6.20 -12.68
C PRO A 32 5.94 -5.38 -12.89
N ARG A 33 6.52 -4.57 -12.95
CA ARG A 33 7.86 -3.95 -13.21
C ARG A 33 8.37 -3.08 -12.07
N TYR A 34 7.45 -2.63 -11.20
CA TYR A 34 7.73 -1.57 -10.24
C TYR A 34 7.44 -1.97 -8.79
N SER A 35 7.23 -3.28 -8.53
CA SER A 35 7.08 -3.83 -7.19
C SER A 35 8.26 -4.71 -6.82
N LEU A 36 8.67 -4.71 -5.56
CA LEU A 36 9.70 -5.63 -5.02
C LEU A 36 9.19 -7.07 -4.86
N ARG A 37 7.89 -7.30 -4.99
CA ARG A 37 7.27 -8.64 -4.86
C ARG A 37 7.18 -9.42 -6.18
N VAL A 38 8.04 -9.16 -7.14
CA VAL A 38 8.01 -9.77 -8.49
C VAL A 38 8.01 -11.31 -8.46
N ARG A 39 8.72 -11.93 -7.50
CA ARG A 39 8.84 -13.39 -7.43
C ARG A 39 7.57 -14.13 -7.01
N ASN A 40 6.67 -13.47 -6.29
CA ASN A 40 5.43 -14.06 -5.75
C ASN A 40 4.18 -13.34 -6.26
N ASN A 41 4.28 -12.71 -7.42
CA ASN A 41 3.21 -11.93 -8.01
C ASN A 41 2.94 -12.42 -9.43
N GLU A 42 1.76 -12.99 -9.64
CA GLU A 42 1.30 -13.46 -10.95
C GLU A 42 0.40 -12.44 -11.67
N PHE A 43 0.25 -11.24 -11.08
CA PHE A 43 -0.55 -10.19 -11.71
C PHE A 43 0.19 -9.60 -12.91
N ASN A 44 -0.37 -9.82 -14.10
CA ASN A 44 -0.15 -9.03 -15.29
C ASN A 44 -1.24 -7.95 -15.39
N HIS A 45 -1.25 -7.13 -16.42
CA HIS A 45 -2.25 -6.07 -16.58
C HIS A 45 -3.69 -6.61 -16.66
N GLU A 46 -3.90 -7.74 -17.33
CA GLU A 46 -5.21 -8.36 -17.48
C GLU A 46 -5.75 -8.89 -16.14
N ASN A 47 -4.93 -9.65 -15.41
CA ASN A 47 -5.29 -10.16 -14.09
C ASN A 47 -5.44 -9.03 -13.06
N LEU A 48 -4.68 -7.94 -13.20
CA LEU A 48 -4.79 -6.77 -12.32
C LEU A 48 -6.15 -6.09 -12.51
N GLN A 49 -6.55 -5.83 -13.76
CA GLN A 49 -7.86 -5.28 -14.07
C GLN A 49 -9.00 -6.17 -13.57
N LEU A 50 -8.88 -7.49 -13.79
CA LEU A 50 -9.87 -8.45 -13.32
C LEU A 50 -9.97 -8.43 -11.78
N GLY A 51 -8.83 -8.41 -11.10
CA GLY A 51 -8.78 -8.36 -9.63
C GLY A 51 -9.40 -7.11 -9.05
N ILE A 52 -9.13 -5.94 -9.63
CA ILE A 52 -9.74 -4.66 -9.23
C ILE A 52 -11.26 -4.72 -9.42
N ASN A 53 -11.72 -5.19 -10.58
CA ASN A 53 -13.15 -5.31 -10.87
C ASN A 53 -13.87 -6.27 -9.91
N GLU A 54 -13.28 -7.44 -9.63
CA GLU A 54 -13.83 -8.41 -8.67
C GLU A 54 -13.87 -7.83 -7.24
N ALA A 55 -12.83 -7.13 -6.79
CA ALA A 55 -12.80 -6.49 -5.49
C ALA A 55 -13.93 -5.45 -5.36
N HIS A 56 -14.08 -4.57 -6.35
CA HIS A 56 -15.11 -3.54 -6.37
C HIS A 56 -16.52 -4.14 -6.42
N ALA A 57 -16.74 -5.21 -7.19
CA ALA A 57 -18.02 -5.92 -7.23
C ALA A 57 -18.42 -6.50 -5.86
N LEU A 58 -17.45 -6.80 -5.00
CA LEU A 58 -17.65 -7.25 -3.62
C LEU A 58 -17.73 -6.09 -2.60
N GLY A 59 -17.65 -4.83 -3.05
CA GLY A 59 -17.54 -3.67 -2.17
C GLY A 59 -16.23 -3.63 -1.36
N LYS A 60 -15.17 -4.25 -1.88
CA LYS A 60 -13.84 -4.35 -1.28
C LYS A 60 -12.85 -3.46 -2.02
N LYS A 61 -11.67 -3.20 -1.41
CA LYS A 61 -10.63 -2.34 -1.98
C LYS A 61 -9.46 -3.14 -2.54
N PHE A 62 -8.80 -2.57 -3.54
CA PHE A 62 -7.61 -3.13 -4.16
C PHE A 62 -6.52 -2.07 -4.27
N TYR A 63 -5.37 -2.30 -3.62
CA TYR A 63 -4.22 -1.40 -3.66
C TYR A 63 -3.12 -1.98 -4.54
N VAL A 64 -2.49 -1.13 -5.36
CA VAL A 64 -1.41 -1.54 -6.25
C VAL A 64 -0.07 -1.08 -5.70
N VAL A 65 0.85 -2.03 -5.53
CA VAL A 65 2.19 -1.76 -4.98
C VAL A 65 3.16 -1.35 -6.08
N VAL A 66 3.76 -0.16 -5.91
CA VAL A 66 4.75 0.47 -6.79
C VAL A 66 5.91 0.98 -5.92
N ASN A 67 6.59 0.06 -5.23
CA ASN A 67 7.49 0.37 -4.11
C ASN A 67 8.96 0.09 -4.39
N ILE A 68 9.40 0.12 -5.64
CA ILE A 68 10.83 0.08 -5.97
C ILE A 68 11.49 1.44 -5.75
N ALA A 69 12.82 1.42 -5.60
CA ALA A 69 13.69 2.59 -5.74
C ALA A 69 14.37 2.52 -7.13
N PRO A 70 13.86 3.24 -8.14
CA PRO A 70 14.31 3.06 -9.51
C PRO A 70 15.56 3.88 -9.82
N HIS A 71 16.43 3.33 -10.66
CA HIS A 71 17.46 4.11 -11.32
C HIS A 71 16.88 4.98 -12.46
N ASN A 72 17.56 6.04 -12.84
CA ASN A 72 17.12 7.01 -13.86
C ASN A 72 16.61 6.39 -15.17
N ALA A 73 17.14 5.23 -15.57
CA ALA A 73 16.69 4.55 -16.78
C ALA A 73 15.21 4.15 -16.72
N LYS A 74 14.70 3.78 -15.54
CA LYS A 74 13.28 3.43 -15.35
C LYS A 74 12.36 4.65 -15.27
N LEU A 75 12.86 5.79 -14.84
CA LEU A 75 12.06 7.03 -14.76
C LEU A 75 11.53 7.46 -16.14
N LYS A 76 12.31 7.25 -17.21
CA LYS A 76 11.93 7.61 -18.58
C LYS A 76 10.61 6.98 -19.06
N THR A 77 10.24 5.83 -18.50
CA THR A 77 9.04 5.10 -18.94
C THR A 77 7.99 5.00 -17.83
N PHE A 78 8.31 5.44 -16.62
CA PHE A 78 7.50 5.23 -15.43
C PHE A 78 6.04 5.68 -15.58
N ILE A 79 5.83 6.93 -15.93
CA ILE A 79 4.47 7.51 -16.06
C ILE A 79 3.70 6.81 -17.18
N ARG A 80 4.35 6.55 -18.34
CA ARG A 80 3.74 5.83 -19.46
C ARG A 80 3.30 4.42 -19.03
N ASP A 81 4.15 3.71 -18.29
CA ASP A 81 3.90 2.33 -17.86
C ASP A 81 2.90 2.26 -16.68
N LEU A 82 2.81 3.33 -15.88
CA LEU A 82 1.86 3.43 -14.76
C LEU A 82 0.46 3.87 -15.21
N LYS A 83 0.36 4.70 -16.24
CA LYS A 83 -0.92 5.26 -16.71
C LYS A 83 -2.02 4.20 -16.89
N PRO A 84 -1.80 3.07 -17.59
CA PRO A 84 -2.82 2.03 -17.72
C PRO A 84 -3.29 1.48 -16.36
N VAL A 85 -2.38 1.38 -15.38
CA VAL A 85 -2.71 0.87 -14.04
C VAL A 85 -3.59 1.86 -13.28
N VAL A 86 -3.30 3.16 -13.38
CA VAL A 86 -4.17 4.21 -12.80
C VAL A 86 -5.55 4.22 -13.44
N GLU A 87 -5.62 4.03 -14.77
CA GLU A 87 -6.88 3.95 -15.51
C GLU A 87 -7.73 2.72 -15.16
N MET A 88 -7.13 1.66 -14.61
CA MET A 88 -7.88 0.52 -14.06
C MET A 88 -8.66 0.87 -12.79
N GLY A 89 -8.37 2.02 -12.16
CA GLY A 89 -9.06 2.52 -10.99
C GLY A 89 -8.77 1.79 -9.67
N PRO A 90 -7.50 1.47 -9.32
CA PRO A 90 -7.20 0.97 -7.99
C PRO A 90 -7.54 2.02 -6.94
N ASP A 91 -7.86 1.59 -5.72
CA ASP A 91 -8.24 2.49 -4.62
C ASP A 91 -7.05 3.30 -4.08
N ALA A 92 -5.82 2.82 -4.23
CA ALA A 92 -4.59 3.56 -3.95
C ALA A 92 -3.35 2.89 -4.57
N LEU A 93 -2.27 3.65 -4.65
CA LEU A 93 -0.92 3.15 -4.92
C LEU A 93 -0.12 3.08 -3.62
N ILE A 94 0.60 1.98 -3.38
CA ILE A 94 1.53 1.84 -2.25
C ILE A 94 2.94 2.12 -2.77
N MET A 95 3.55 3.22 -2.33
CA MET A 95 4.80 3.75 -2.89
C MET A 95 5.81 4.08 -1.78
N SER A 96 7.10 4.08 -2.11
CA SER A 96 8.17 4.41 -1.14
C SER A 96 9.16 5.46 -1.64
N ASP A 97 9.39 5.56 -2.94
CA ASP A 97 10.37 6.47 -3.51
C ASP A 97 9.79 7.90 -3.65
N PRO A 98 10.40 8.91 -3.02
CA PRO A 98 9.87 10.28 -3.06
C PRO A 98 9.83 10.89 -4.45
N GLY A 99 10.79 10.52 -5.33
CA GLY A 99 10.82 10.99 -6.72
C GLY A 99 9.65 10.43 -7.54
N LEU A 100 9.34 9.13 -7.38
CA LEU A 100 8.17 8.53 -8.01
C LEU A 100 6.86 9.09 -7.47
N ILE A 101 6.77 9.34 -6.16
CA ILE A 101 5.61 9.96 -5.51
C ILE A 101 5.38 11.35 -6.09
N MET A 102 6.42 12.17 -6.22
CA MET A 102 6.34 13.49 -6.84
C MET A 102 5.78 13.40 -8.27
N LEU A 103 6.34 12.51 -9.10
CA LEU A 103 5.88 12.32 -10.49
C LEU A 103 4.42 11.87 -10.56
N VAL A 104 3.97 11.00 -9.65
CA VAL A 104 2.56 10.57 -9.59
C VAL A 104 1.66 11.75 -9.19
N ARG A 105 2.07 12.58 -8.23
CA ARG A 105 1.32 13.79 -7.86
C ARG A 105 1.18 14.79 -9.00
N GLU A 106 2.21 14.95 -9.81
CA GLU A 106 2.20 15.85 -10.98
C GLU A 106 1.26 15.35 -12.10
N HIS A 107 1.23 14.04 -12.34
CA HIS A 107 0.50 13.48 -13.49
C HIS A 107 -0.87 12.90 -13.13
N PHE A 108 -1.06 12.45 -11.89
CA PHE A 108 -2.28 11.82 -11.38
C PHE A 108 -2.63 12.38 -9.99
N PRO A 109 -2.96 13.68 -9.88
CA PRO A 109 -3.14 14.36 -8.59
C PRO A 109 -4.25 13.75 -7.71
N GLU A 110 -5.26 13.14 -8.33
CA GLU A 110 -6.41 12.53 -7.61
C GLU A 110 -6.13 11.10 -7.13
N MET A 111 -5.04 10.46 -7.58
CA MET A 111 -4.74 9.08 -7.17
C MET A 111 -4.27 9.04 -5.72
N PRO A 112 -4.97 8.32 -4.81
CA PRO A 112 -4.51 8.18 -3.43
C PRO A 112 -3.19 7.44 -3.36
N ILE A 113 -2.28 7.91 -2.49
CA ILE A 113 -0.98 7.27 -2.26
C ILE A 113 -0.85 6.90 -0.79
N HIS A 114 -0.55 5.63 -0.54
CA HIS A 114 -0.17 5.10 0.75
C HIS A 114 1.36 4.96 0.82
N LEU A 115 1.98 5.47 1.87
CA LEU A 115 3.41 5.31 2.06
C LEU A 115 3.73 3.87 2.43
N SER A 116 4.58 3.22 1.62
CA SER A 116 5.06 1.87 1.91
C SER A 116 5.93 1.84 3.17
N VAL A 117 5.88 0.74 3.91
CA VAL A 117 6.79 0.46 5.05
C VAL A 117 8.27 0.61 4.70
N GLN A 118 8.63 0.47 3.45
CA GLN A 118 10.01 0.63 2.97
C GLN A 118 10.53 2.06 3.01
N ALA A 119 9.66 3.06 3.14
CA ALA A 119 10.06 4.43 3.42
C ALA A 119 10.49 4.64 4.88
N ASN A 120 10.37 3.59 5.71
CA ASN A 120 10.89 3.52 7.06
C ASN A 120 10.39 4.67 7.98
N ALA A 121 9.08 4.93 7.97
CA ALA A 121 8.46 5.92 8.82
C ALA A 121 8.37 5.40 10.26
N VAL A 122 9.10 6.04 11.18
CA VAL A 122 9.26 5.61 12.58
C VAL A 122 8.93 6.71 13.60
N ASN A 123 8.47 7.88 13.17
CA ASN A 123 8.13 8.98 14.06
C ASN A 123 7.07 9.90 13.47
N TRP A 124 6.42 10.67 14.32
CA TRP A 124 5.33 11.59 13.93
C TRP A 124 5.77 12.70 12.95
N ALA A 125 7.02 13.16 13.04
CA ALA A 125 7.50 14.24 12.16
C ALA A 125 7.61 13.73 10.70
N THR A 126 8.09 12.51 10.50
CA THR A 126 8.10 11.84 9.19
C THR A 126 6.67 11.64 8.66
N VAL A 127 5.75 11.20 9.51
CA VAL A 127 4.33 11.02 9.13
C VAL A 127 3.71 12.36 8.72
N LYS A 128 3.96 13.42 9.47
CA LYS A 128 3.50 14.79 9.17
C LYS A 128 4.08 15.32 7.86
N PHE A 129 5.36 15.06 7.60
CA PHE A 129 5.98 15.41 6.32
C PHE A 129 5.23 14.77 5.14
N TRP A 130 4.95 13.48 5.20
CA TRP A 130 4.24 12.79 4.13
C TRP A 130 2.78 13.23 4.00
N GLN A 131 2.13 13.60 5.10
CA GLN A 131 0.81 14.24 5.06
C GLN A 131 0.84 15.55 4.27
N GLN A 132 1.85 16.40 4.53
CA GLN A 132 2.04 17.65 3.80
C GLN A 132 2.34 17.44 2.31
N MET A 133 2.95 16.30 1.96
CA MET A 133 3.17 15.87 0.57
C MET A 133 1.92 15.26 -0.07
N GLY A 134 0.77 15.30 0.62
CA GLY A 134 -0.53 14.86 0.10
C GLY A 134 -0.76 13.35 0.11
N LEU A 135 -0.01 12.59 0.92
CA LEU A 135 -0.29 11.17 1.11
C LEU A 135 -1.48 10.99 2.06
N THR A 136 -2.27 9.94 1.83
CA THR A 136 -3.50 9.68 2.58
C THR A 136 -3.32 8.65 3.69
N ARG A 137 -2.30 7.78 3.58
CA ARG A 137 -2.01 6.72 4.57
C ARG A 137 -0.50 6.51 4.69
N VAL A 138 -0.05 6.15 5.90
CA VAL A 138 1.33 5.72 6.16
C VAL A 138 1.33 4.31 6.76
N ILE A 139 2.07 3.40 6.13
CA ILE A 139 2.36 2.08 6.67
C ILE A 139 3.58 2.22 7.57
N LEU A 140 3.37 2.14 8.87
CA LEU A 140 4.43 2.32 9.86
C LEU A 140 5.40 1.14 9.88
N SER A 141 6.61 1.42 10.32
CA SER A 141 7.63 0.39 10.55
C SER A 141 7.19 -0.58 11.65
N ARG A 142 7.53 -1.84 11.49
CA ARG A 142 7.11 -2.94 12.37
C ARG A 142 7.79 -2.92 13.75
N GLU A 143 8.87 -2.18 13.87
CA GLU A 143 9.68 -2.07 15.09
C GLU A 143 9.05 -1.16 16.14
N LEU A 144 8.03 -0.37 15.78
CA LEU A 144 7.37 0.57 16.68
C LEU A 144 6.54 -0.15 17.75
N SER A 145 6.64 0.32 18.99
CA SER A 145 5.77 -0.07 20.08
C SER A 145 4.37 0.54 19.93
N LEU A 146 3.40 0.05 20.68
CA LEU A 146 2.05 0.59 20.66
C LEU A 146 2.01 2.03 21.21
N GLU A 147 2.86 2.36 22.20
CA GLU A 147 2.99 3.69 22.77
C GLU A 147 3.51 4.69 21.73
N GLU A 148 4.51 4.31 20.94
CA GLU A 148 5.04 5.16 19.84
C GLU A 148 4.00 5.35 18.74
N ILE A 149 3.21 4.33 18.42
CA ILE A 149 2.11 4.43 17.44
C ILE A 149 1.01 5.37 17.97
N GLU A 150 0.68 5.29 19.26
CA GLU A 150 -0.28 6.19 19.90
C GLU A 150 0.21 7.65 19.88
N GLU A 151 1.49 7.89 20.15
CA GLU A 151 2.09 9.21 20.03
C GLU A 151 1.98 9.75 18.61
N ILE A 152 2.34 8.96 17.60
CA ILE A 152 2.19 9.34 16.18
C ILE A 152 0.74 9.70 15.88
N ARG A 153 -0.21 8.88 16.31
CA ARG A 153 -1.64 9.11 16.09
C ARG A 153 -2.14 10.41 16.72
N ASN A 154 -1.66 10.71 17.92
CA ASN A 154 -2.03 11.94 18.65
C ASN A 154 -1.45 13.19 17.98
N GLN A 155 -0.24 13.13 17.42
CA GLN A 155 0.42 14.25 16.76
C GLN A 155 -0.11 14.51 15.33
N VAL A 156 -0.58 13.46 14.63
CA VAL A 156 -1.07 13.56 13.24
C VAL A 156 -2.43 12.84 13.13
N PRO A 157 -3.49 13.34 13.75
CA PRO A 157 -4.77 12.65 13.90
C PRO A 157 -5.52 12.39 12.56
N ASP A 158 -5.26 13.23 11.55
CA ASP A 158 -5.93 13.14 10.24
C ASP A 158 -5.24 12.20 9.25
N MET A 159 -4.06 11.67 9.61
CA MET A 159 -3.37 10.69 8.76
C MET A 159 -3.90 9.28 9.05
N GLU A 160 -4.27 8.53 8.00
CA GLU A 160 -4.52 7.11 8.18
C GLU A 160 -3.22 6.36 8.49
N ILE A 161 -3.27 5.52 9.51
CA ILE A 161 -2.13 4.71 9.95
C ILE A 161 -2.44 3.25 9.70
N GLU A 162 -1.50 2.56 9.06
CA GLU A 162 -1.51 1.11 8.88
C GLU A 162 -0.39 0.48 9.70
N ILE A 163 -0.74 -0.54 10.48
CA ILE A 163 0.19 -1.30 11.33
C ILE A 163 0.19 -2.78 10.94
N CYS A 164 1.32 -3.45 11.17
CA CYS A 164 1.45 -4.87 10.87
C CYS A 164 0.88 -5.71 12.03
N LEU A 165 -0.31 -6.29 11.85
CA LEU A 165 -0.97 -7.11 12.87
C LEU A 165 -0.11 -8.32 13.31
N LEU A 166 0.64 -8.93 12.38
CA LEU A 166 1.45 -10.13 12.66
C LEU A 166 2.55 -9.88 13.71
N TYR A 167 3.05 -8.64 13.82
CA TYR A 167 4.14 -8.28 14.74
C TYR A 167 3.64 -7.57 16.00
N THR A 168 2.42 -7.03 15.98
CA THR A 168 1.82 -6.33 17.11
C THR A 168 0.87 -7.21 17.93
N SER A 169 0.48 -8.38 17.40
CA SER A 169 -0.42 -9.32 18.07
C SER A 169 0.36 -10.55 18.55
N PRO A 170 0.17 -11.00 19.81
CA PRO A 170 0.76 -12.23 20.32
C PRO A 170 0.44 -13.42 19.40
N SER A 171 1.44 -14.18 19.04
CA SER A 171 1.31 -15.35 18.18
C SER A 171 1.91 -16.58 18.89
N PRO A 172 1.39 -17.79 18.68
CA PRO A 172 2.03 -19.01 19.16
C PRO A 172 3.48 -19.20 18.72
N ARG A 173 3.93 -18.42 17.71
CA ARG A 173 5.33 -18.41 17.25
C ARG A 173 6.23 -17.57 18.15
N ASP A 174 5.69 -16.66 18.94
CA ASP A 174 6.42 -15.73 19.80
C ASP A 174 6.73 -16.34 21.19
N THR A 175 6.19 -17.52 21.46
CA THR A 175 6.33 -18.24 22.74
C THR A 175 7.44 -19.29 22.75
N ARG A 176 8.51 -19.10 21.96
CA ARG A 176 9.69 -19.97 21.96
C ARG A 176 10.89 -19.31 22.60
#